data_8b476be260401ad7e7a2878c00a2c216
#
_entry.id   8b476be260401ad7e7a2878c00a2c216
#
_cell.length_a   1.000
_cell.length_b   1.000
_cell.length_c   1.000
_cell.angle_alpha   90.00
_cell.angle_beta   90.00
_cell.angle_gamma   90.00
#
_symmetry.space_group_name_H-M   'P 1'
#
loop_
_entity.id
_entity.type
_entity.pdbx_description
1 polymer ?
#
loop_
_entity_poly.entity_id
_entity_poly.type
_entity_poly.pdbx_seq_one_letter_code
_entity_poly.pdbx_strand_id
1 'polypeptide(L)'
;MRNFTEMSEKYRITIEEGLTESLRLIGESPLRESIGYVFSMGGKRVRPLLTIFAAEAVGNLNQDVINGAIAIEILHNFTLVHDDIMDNADTRRGKLTVHVTSGVNTAILVGDQMMALAYDCLEKCSGAHLRDALRIFNEGVKEVCDGQALDESLSKSADSSMPSYIDMISKKTGALLMAAGKLGAVLGGGSETEVNLLGNFGMNIGIAFQILDDMLDLEGDAERFGKPRGLDIVEKKKNYLYLKALESLDESRIGVVNAAYRKASINDDDVAGVRDIYRSGGIVEAAQREVSEYTAKALGNLETFKESDGKDALIGLAKSLVQRKF
;
A
#
# COMPACT_ATOMS: atom_id res chain seq x y z
N MET A 1 -22.91 12.19 -13.20
CA MET A 1 -21.66 11.62 -12.68
C MET A 1 -21.66 11.73 -11.17
N ARG A 2 -21.50 10.62 -10.47
CA ARG A 2 -21.39 10.61 -9.02
C ARG A 2 -20.02 11.14 -8.61
N ASN A 3 -19.95 11.93 -7.54
CA ASN A 3 -18.70 12.45 -7.02
C ASN A 3 -17.89 11.32 -6.38
N PHE A 4 -16.56 11.28 -6.59
CA PHE A 4 -15.62 10.33 -5.97
C PHE A 4 -15.83 10.19 -4.46
N THR A 5 -16.06 11.30 -3.75
CA THR A 5 -16.30 11.29 -2.30
C THR A 5 -17.53 10.50 -1.92
N GLU A 6 -18.65 10.73 -2.60
CA GLU A 6 -19.92 10.02 -2.34
C GLU A 6 -19.80 8.51 -2.63
N MET A 7 -19.13 8.16 -3.75
CA MET A 7 -18.90 6.77 -4.10
C MET A 7 -17.99 6.08 -3.07
N SER A 8 -16.93 6.75 -2.67
CA SER A 8 -15.99 6.22 -1.66
C SER A 8 -16.66 6.00 -0.30
N GLU A 9 -17.50 6.94 0.15
CA GLU A 9 -18.25 6.80 1.40
C GLU A 9 -19.24 5.64 1.34
N LYS A 10 -20.02 5.56 0.26
CA LYS A 10 -20.95 4.45 0.05
C LYS A 10 -20.27 3.09 0.13
N TYR A 11 -19.19 2.91 -0.63
CA TYR A 11 -18.51 1.62 -0.69
C TYR A 11 -17.67 1.32 0.55
N ARG A 12 -17.23 2.33 1.30
CA ARG A 12 -16.63 2.11 2.62
C ARG A 12 -17.59 1.44 3.58
N ILE A 13 -18.84 1.87 3.62
CA ILE A 13 -19.88 1.23 4.47
C ILE A 13 -19.99 -0.25 4.07
N THR A 14 -20.14 -0.55 2.78
CA THR A 14 -20.22 -1.93 2.27
C THR A 14 -18.99 -2.76 2.65
N ILE A 15 -17.79 -2.17 2.57
CA ILE A 15 -16.54 -2.83 2.93
C ILE A 15 -16.48 -3.12 4.44
N GLU A 16 -16.82 -2.15 5.29
CA GLU A 16 -16.80 -2.33 6.75
C GLU A 16 -17.83 -3.37 7.20
N GLU A 17 -19.02 -3.36 6.62
CA GLU A 17 -20.03 -4.38 6.84
C GLU A 17 -19.53 -5.76 6.41
N GLY A 18 -18.92 -5.86 5.22
CA GLY A 18 -18.36 -7.11 4.71
C GLY A 18 -17.21 -7.65 5.54
N LEU A 19 -16.31 -6.81 6.04
CA LEU A 19 -15.25 -7.19 6.97
C LEU A 19 -15.85 -7.73 8.28
N THR A 20 -16.86 -7.05 8.82
CA THR A 20 -17.55 -7.49 10.03
C THR A 20 -18.28 -8.84 9.82
N GLU A 21 -18.96 -8.99 8.69
CA GLU A 21 -19.66 -10.24 8.33
C GLU A 21 -18.69 -11.40 8.14
N SER A 22 -17.48 -11.14 7.57
CA SER A 22 -16.47 -12.17 7.38
C SER A 22 -16.02 -12.83 8.69
N LEU A 23 -16.11 -12.13 9.82
CA LEU A 23 -15.80 -12.71 11.13
C LEU A 23 -16.71 -13.89 11.50
N ARG A 24 -17.88 -14.02 10.88
CA ARG A 24 -18.77 -15.17 11.11
C ARG A 24 -18.21 -16.46 10.52
N LEU A 25 -17.36 -16.35 9.48
CA LEU A 25 -16.73 -17.52 8.85
C LEU A 25 -15.68 -18.17 9.78
N ILE A 26 -15.14 -17.42 10.72
CA ILE A 26 -14.15 -17.93 11.69
C ILE A 26 -14.81 -18.82 12.77
N GLY A 27 -16.11 -18.71 12.97
CA GLY A 27 -16.82 -19.45 14.02
C GLY A 27 -16.39 -19.03 15.44
N GLU A 28 -16.29 -20.02 16.34
CA GLU A 28 -15.88 -19.84 17.74
C GLU A 28 -14.35 -19.99 17.90
N SER A 29 -13.56 -19.22 17.15
CA SER A 29 -12.11 -19.19 17.29
C SER A 29 -11.67 -18.24 18.39
N PRO A 30 -10.65 -18.59 19.21
CA PRO A 30 -10.04 -17.68 20.19
C PRO A 30 -9.36 -16.47 19.54
N LEU A 31 -9.10 -16.50 18.21
CA LEU A 31 -8.46 -15.41 17.47
C LEU A 31 -9.47 -14.39 16.92
N ARG A 32 -10.78 -14.71 16.94
CA ARG A 32 -11.84 -13.89 16.35
C ARG A 32 -11.85 -12.46 16.89
N GLU A 33 -11.67 -12.28 18.21
CA GLU A 33 -11.65 -10.97 18.84
C GLU A 33 -10.45 -10.14 18.35
N SER A 34 -9.26 -10.74 18.27
CA SER A 34 -8.05 -10.08 17.76
C SER A 34 -8.17 -9.70 16.29
N ILE A 35 -8.78 -10.53 15.44
CA ILE A 35 -9.04 -10.20 14.03
C ILE A 35 -10.06 -9.05 13.93
N GLY A 36 -11.12 -9.08 14.72
CA GLY A 36 -12.09 -7.97 14.82
C GLY A 36 -11.43 -6.66 15.28
N TYR A 37 -10.49 -6.75 16.22
CA TYR A 37 -9.68 -5.62 16.65
C TYR A 37 -8.87 -5.02 15.49
N VAL A 38 -8.20 -5.86 14.68
CA VAL A 38 -7.46 -5.40 13.49
C VAL A 38 -8.38 -4.66 12.52
N PHE A 39 -9.57 -5.21 12.21
CA PHE A 39 -10.52 -4.55 11.31
C PHE A 39 -11.00 -3.21 11.89
N SER A 40 -11.18 -3.11 13.22
CA SER A 40 -11.59 -1.89 13.92
C SER A 40 -10.55 -0.78 13.93
N MET A 41 -9.30 -1.06 13.54
CA MET A 41 -8.25 -0.02 13.40
C MET A 41 -8.58 0.96 12.26
N GLY A 42 -9.54 0.62 11.42
CA GLY A 42 -9.97 1.45 10.31
C GLY A 42 -8.96 1.52 9.17
N GLY A 43 -9.00 2.60 8.41
CA GLY A 43 -8.08 2.86 7.30
C GLY A 43 -8.78 3.51 6.10
N LYS A 44 -8.00 3.86 5.07
CA LYS A 44 -8.52 4.52 3.86
C LYS A 44 -9.26 3.56 2.92
N ARG A 45 -9.13 2.25 3.14
CA ARG A 45 -9.74 1.20 2.31
C ARG A 45 -9.44 1.36 0.82
N VAL A 46 -8.22 1.76 0.48
CA VAL A 46 -7.80 2.07 -0.90
C VAL A 46 -7.92 0.84 -1.80
N ARG A 47 -7.45 -0.32 -1.35
CA ARG A 47 -7.40 -1.55 -2.17
C ARG A 47 -8.80 -2.08 -2.49
N PRO A 48 -9.71 -2.25 -1.54
CA PRO A 48 -11.06 -2.68 -1.85
C PRO A 48 -11.84 -1.64 -2.68
N LEU A 49 -11.62 -0.33 -2.46
CA LEU A 49 -12.20 0.72 -3.32
C LEU A 49 -11.69 0.61 -4.75
N LEU A 50 -10.38 0.37 -4.94
CA LEU A 50 -9.80 0.15 -6.27
C LEU A 50 -10.44 -1.07 -6.95
N THR A 51 -10.65 -2.18 -6.23
CA THR A 51 -11.32 -3.37 -6.76
C THR A 51 -12.74 -3.05 -7.23
N ILE A 52 -13.51 -2.32 -6.44
CA ILE A 52 -14.88 -1.93 -6.79
C ILE A 52 -14.90 -0.97 -7.98
N PHE A 53 -14.08 0.08 -7.96
CA PHE A 53 -14.04 1.06 -9.05
C PHE A 53 -13.53 0.47 -10.36
N ALA A 54 -12.59 -0.49 -10.30
CA ALA A 54 -12.14 -1.24 -11.47
C ALA A 54 -13.28 -2.04 -12.12
N ALA A 55 -14.11 -2.71 -11.32
CA ALA A 55 -15.29 -3.41 -11.82
C ALA A 55 -16.33 -2.45 -12.40
N GLU A 56 -16.58 -1.31 -11.77
CA GLU A 56 -17.48 -0.30 -12.33
C GLU A 56 -16.95 0.32 -13.64
N ALA A 57 -15.63 0.44 -13.79
CA ALA A 57 -15.02 0.96 -15.01
C ALA A 57 -15.17 -0.04 -16.20
N VAL A 58 -15.21 -1.35 -15.95
CA VAL A 58 -15.54 -2.35 -16.97
C VAL A 58 -17.06 -2.55 -17.14
N GLY A 59 -17.87 -1.94 -16.29
CA GLY A 59 -19.33 -1.83 -16.45
C GLY A 59 -20.17 -2.82 -15.64
N ASN A 60 -19.58 -3.60 -14.72
CA ASN A 60 -20.35 -4.59 -13.97
C ASN A 60 -19.89 -4.73 -12.51
N LEU A 61 -20.67 -4.16 -11.59
CA LEU A 61 -20.53 -4.38 -10.17
C LEU A 61 -21.51 -5.46 -9.70
N ASN A 62 -20.98 -6.54 -9.12
CA ASN A 62 -21.74 -7.68 -8.64
C ASN A 62 -21.22 -8.15 -7.27
N GLN A 63 -21.84 -9.19 -6.68
CA GLN A 63 -21.47 -9.69 -5.37
C GLN A 63 -20.05 -10.31 -5.35
N ASP A 64 -19.59 -10.91 -6.44
CA ASP A 64 -18.25 -11.49 -6.52
C ASP A 64 -17.19 -10.41 -6.41
N VAL A 65 -17.42 -9.22 -6.99
CA VAL A 65 -16.54 -8.05 -6.84
C VAL A 65 -16.45 -7.62 -5.38
N ILE A 66 -17.58 -7.60 -4.66
CA ILE A 66 -17.58 -7.24 -3.22
C ILE A 66 -16.81 -8.29 -2.42
N ASN A 67 -17.02 -9.59 -2.69
CA ASN A 67 -16.26 -10.66 -2.04
C ASN A 67 -14.75 -10.54 -2.29
N GLY A 68 -14.34 -10.25 -3.54
CA GLY A 68 -12.95 -9.99 -3.90
C GLY A 68 -12.37 -8.74 -3.22
N ALA A 69 -13.16 -7.67 -3.10
CA ALA A 69 -12.76 -6.44 -2.42
C ALA A 69 -12.52 -6.67 -0.91
N ILE A 70 -13.36 -7.50 -0.28
CA ILE A 70 -13.19 -7.89 1.12
C ILE A 70 -11.96 -8.78 1.28
N ALA A 71 -11.77 -9.77 0.40
CA ALA A 71 -10.61 -10.65 0.43
C ALA A 71 -9.28 -9.89 0.32
N ILE A 72 -9.18 -8.93 -0.60
CA ILE A 72 -7.96 -8.13 -0.77
C ILE A 72 -7.69 -7.20 0.42
N GLU A 73 -8.72 -6.69 1.09
CA GLU A 73 -8.55 -5.89 2.30
C GLU A 73 -8.15 -6.76 3.50
N ILE A 74 -8.68 -7.97 3.63
CA ILE A 74 -8.26 -8.93 4.67
C ILE A 74 -6.78 -9.30 4.45
N LEU A 75 -6.39 -9.61 3.21
CA LEU A 75 -4.99 -9.86 2.84
C LEU A 75 -4.09 -8.67 3.21
N HIS A 76 -4.52 -7.44 2.91
CA HIS A 76 -3.75 -6.26 3.31
C HIS A 76 -3.60 -6.14 4.84
N ASN A 77 -4.67 -6.39 5.59
CA ASN A 77 -4.57 -6.35 7.05
C ASN A 77 -3.70 -7.49 7.61
N PHE A 78 -3.70 -8.68 6.97
CA PHE A 78 -2.75 -9.74 7.26
C PHE A 78 -1.30 -9.26 7.12
N THR A 79 -0.95 -8.63 5.99
CA THR A 79 0.42 -8.11 5.80
C THR A 79 0.79 -7.09 6.86
N LEU A 80 -0.13 -6.21 7.27
CA LEU A 80 0.14 -5.22 8.31
C LEU A 80 0.38 -5.85 9.70
N VAL A 81 -0.34 -6.92 10.05
CA VAL A 81 -0.11 -7.62 11.33
C VAL A 81 1.28 -8.26 11.38
N HIS A 82 1.73 -8.87 10.29
CA HIS A 82 3.05 -9.46 10.21
C HIS A 82 4.16 -8.41 10.09
N ASP A 83 3.95 -7.33 9.32
CA ASP A 83 4.88 -6.19 9.25
C ASP A 83 5.10 -5.58 10.64
N ASP A 84 4.03 -5.37 11.43
CA ASP A 84 4.13 -4.84 12.79
C ASP A 84 5.05 -5.69 13.70
N ILE A 85 5.05 -7.02 13.52
CA ILE A 85 5.94 -7.92 14.26
C ILE A 85 7.38 -7.75 13.78
N MET A 86 7.61 -7.75 12.45
CA MET A 86 8.93 -7.65 11.84
C MET A 86 9.60 -6.31 12.16
N ASP A 87 8.83 -5.23 12.15
CA ASP A 87 9.29 -3.87 12.43
C ASP A 87 9.33 -3.54 13.94
N ASN A 88 8.88 -4.46 14.82
CA ASN A 88 8.69 -4.22 16.25
C ASN A 88 7.88 -2.95 16.53
N ALA A 89 6.84 -2.69 15.75
CA ALA A 89 6.04 -1.49 15.82
C ALA A 89 5.02 -1.56 16.98
N ASP A 90 5.18 -0.74 18.00
CA ASP A 90 4.28 -0.73 19.16
C ASP A 90 2.86 -0.28 18.81
N THR A 91 2.72 0.62 17.84
CA THR A 91 1.44 1.24 17.47
C THR A 91 1.21 1.27 15.97
N ARG A 92 -0.06 1.12 15.59
CA ARG A 92 -0.55 1.33 14.22
C ARG A 92 -1.85 2.13 14.23
N ARG A 93 -1.88 3.24 13.48
CA ARG A 93 -3.04 4.14 13.41
C ARG A 93 -3.51 4.62 14.79
N GLY A 94 -2.56 4.88 15.70
CA GLY A 94 -2.82 5.35 17.05
C GLY A 94 -3.34 4.29 18.03
N LYS A 95 -3.41 3.02 17.62
CA LYS A 95 -3.78 1.88 18.49
C LYS A 95 -2.57 0.96 18.68
N LEU A 96 -2.50 0.23 19.79
CA LEU A 96 -1.48 -0.77 20.03
C LEU A 96 -1.59 -1.90 19.01
N THR A 97 -0.46 -2.44 18.56
CA THR A 97 -0.41 -3.58 17.63
C THR A 97 -0.81 -4.88 18.30
N VAL A 98 -1.19 -5.89 17.51
CA VAL A 98 -1.65 -7.19 18.05
C VAL A 98 -0.55 -7.88 18.86
N HIS A 99 0.71 -7.80 18.41
CA HIS A 99 1.81 -8.45 19.14
C HIS A 99 2.09 -7.79 20.51
N VAL A 100 1.80 -6.49 20.67
CA VAL A 100 1.90 -5.78 21.95
C VAL A 100 0.74 -6.15 22.86
N THR A 101 -0.49 -6.25 22.32
CA THR A 101 -1.69 -6.53 23.14
C THR A 101 -1.85 -8.00 23.50
N SER A 102 -1.47 -8.91 22.61
CA SER A 102 -1.77 -10.35 22.70
C SER A 102 -0.54 -11.26 22.58
N GLY A 103 0.64 -10.68 22.38
CA GLY A 103 1.89 -11.41 22.21
C GLY A 103 2.17 -11.84 20.76
N VAL A 104 3.46 -12.05 20.46
CA VAL A 104 3.96 -12.35 19.10
C VAL A 104 3.33 -13.61 18.53
N ASN A 105 3.25 -14.71 19.30
CA ASN A 105 2.68 -15.97 18.82
C ASN A 105 1.21 -15.81 18.41
N THR A 106 0.43 -15.05 19.18
CA THR A 106 -0.97 -14.76 18.85
C THR A 106 -1.07 -13.93 17.58
N ALA A 107 -0.21 -12.92 17.43
CA ALA A 107 -0.20 -12.06 16.24
C ALA A 107 0.14 -12.85 14.96
N ILE A 108 1.09 -13.80 15.02
CA ILE A 108 1.40 -14.71 13.90
C ILE A 108 0.14 -15.51 13.52
N LEU A 109 -0.51 -16.16 14.50
CA LEU A 109 -1.70 -16.97 14.25
C LEU A 109 -2.89 -16.13 13.75
N VAL A 110 -3.03 -14.88 14.23
CA VAL A 110 -4.02 -13.93 13.71
C VAL A 110 -3.78 -13.66 12.23
N GLY A 111 -2.55 -13.39 11.83
CA GLY A 111 -2.21 -13.21 10.43
C GLY A 111 -2.53 -14.47 9.60
N ASP A 112 -2.07 -15.64 10.04
CA ASP A 112 -2.31 -16.92 9.32
C ASP A 112 -3.81 -17.19 9.13
N GLN A 113 -4.61 -16.96 10.18
CA GLN A 113 -6.06 -17.15 10.10
C GLN A 113 -6.73 -16.09 9.20
N MET A 114 -6.22 -14.86 9.17
CA MET A 114 -6.70 -13.83 8.23
C MET A 114 -6.41 -14.21 6.78
N MET A 115 -5.28 -14.85 6.49
CA MET A 115 -5.00 -15.38 5.15
C MET A 115 -6.04 -16.42 4.73
N ALA A 116 -6.35 -17.40 5.60
CA ALA A 116 -7.41 -18.38 5.35
C ALA A 116 -8.76 -17.70 5.14
N LEU A 117 -9.12 -16.72 5.99
CA LEU A 117 -10.35 -15.96 5.88
C LEU A 117 -10.48 -15.20 4.55
N ALA A 118 -9.37 -14.69 4.01
CA ALA A 118 -9.36 -14.05 2.70
C ALA A 118 -9.73 -15.06 1.59
N TYR A 119 -9.22 -16.29 1.67
CA TYR A 119 -9.61 -17.37 0.74
C TYR A 119 -11.08 -17.76 0.89
N ASP A 120 -11.61 -17.84 2.11
CA ASP A 120 -13.03 -18.10 2.36
C ASP A 120 -13.93 -17.05 1.68
N CYS A 121 -13.49 -15.78 1.66
CA CYS A 121 -14.19 -14.72 0.94
C CYS A 121 -14.14 -14.91 -0.58
N LEU A 122 -12.99 -15.33 -1.14
CA LEU A 122 -12.87 -15.61 -2.57
C LEU A 122 -13.65 -16.84 -3.00
N GLU A 123 -13.73 -17.87 -2.15
CA GLU A 123 -14.51 -19.09 -2.44
C GLU A 123 -15.99 -18.78 -2.67
N LYS A 124 -16.52 -17.71 -2.11
CA LYS A 124 -17.90 -17.25 -2.35
C LYS A 124 -18.12 -16.68 -3.76
N CYS A 125 -17.07 -16.45 -4.54
CA CYS A 125 -17.20 -15.97 -5.91
C CYS A 125 -17.73 -17.09 -6.82
N SER A 126 -18.49 -16.71 -7.85
CA SER A 126 -19.02 -17.66 -8.82
C SER A 126 -17.90 -18.38 -9.58
N GLY A 127 -18.12 -19.66 -9.93
CA GLY A 127 -17.12 -20.53 -10.55
C GLY A 127 -16.55 -20.00 -11.87
N ALA A 128 -17.28 -19.12 -12.59
CA ALA A 128 -16.85 -18.61 -13.88
C ALA A 128 -15.52 -17.82 -13.83
N HIS A 129 -15.31 -17.05 -12.76
CA HIS A 129 -14.12 -16.19 -12.59
C HIS A 129 -13.24 -16.59 -11.42
N LEU A 130 -13.65 -17.55 -10.60
CA LEU A 130 -12.96 -17.95 -9.38
C LEU A 130 -11.50 -18.36 -9.63
N ARG A 131 -11.23 -19.12 -10.69
CA ARG A 131 -9.88 -19.59 -11.02
C ARG A 131 -8.93 -18.43 -11.31
N ASP A 132 -9.37 -17.44 -12.08
CA ASP A 132 -8.56 -16.27 -12.41
C ASP A 132 -8.41 -15.35 -11.21
N ALA A 133 -9.46 -15.17 -10.41
CA ALA A 133 -9.41 -14.42 -9.16
C ALA A 133 -8.39 -15.04 -8.18
N LEU A 134 -8.41 -16.37 -7.98
CA LEU A 134 -7.44 -17.08 -7.14
C LEU A 134 -6.01 -16.94 -7.68
N ARG A 135 -5.81 -17.02 -8.99
CA ARG A 135 -4.49 -16.83 -9.62
C ARG A 135 -3.94 -15.43 -9.34
N ILE A 136 -4.75 -14.38 -9.59
CA ILE A 136 -4.38 -12.98 -9.35
C ILE A 136 -4.07 -12.74 -7.87
N PHE A 137 -4.91 -13.27 -6.99
CA PHE A 137 -4.73 -13.14 -5.54
C PHE A 137 -3.43 -13.81 -5.08
N ASN A 138 -3.17 -15.05 -5.49
CA ASN A 138 -1.94 -15.77 -5.16
C ASN A 138 -0.68 -15.11 -5.71
N GLU A 139 -0.73 -14.54 -6.92
CA GLU A 139 0.36 -13.73 -7.47
C GLU A 139 0.62 -12.53 -6.56
N GLY A 140 -0.44 -11.82 -6.15
CA GLY A 140 -0.33 -10.71 -5.21
C GLY A 140 0.31 -11.10 -3.87
N VAL A 141 -0.10 -12.23 -3.29
CA VAL A 141 0.50 -12.78 -2.04
C VAL A 141 2.00 -13.01 -2.20
N LYS A 142 2.40 -13.72 -3.26
CA LYS A 142 3.83 -14.03 -3.50
C LYS A 142 4.66 -12.76 -3.68
N GLU A 143 4.20 -11.85 -4.52
CA GLU A 143 4.91 -10.59 -4.78
C GLU A 143 5.07 -9.74 -3.50
N VAL A 144 4.04 -9.66 -2.65
CA VAL A 144 4.14 -8.91 -1.39
C VAL A 144 5.14 -9.57 -0.43
N CYS A 145 5.16 -10.90 -0.34
CA CYS A 145 6.14 -11.61 0.48
C CYS A 145 7.57 -11.38 -0.04
N ASP A 146 7.78 -11.46 -1.36
CA ASP A 146 9.07 -11.18 -1.98
C ASP A 146 9.48 -9.72 -1.75
N GLY A 147 8.51 -8.78 -1.85
CA GLY A 147 8.74 -7.36 -1.57
C GLY A 147 9.18 -7.10 -0.14
N GLN A 148 8.57 -7.76 0.85
CA GLN A 148 8.96 -7.65 2.25
C GLN A 148 10.35 -8.24 2.50
N ALA A 149 10.68 -9.38 1.89
CA ALA A 149 12.01 -9.99 1.98
C ALA A 149 13.10 -9.10 1.34
N LEU A 150 12.78 -8.42 0.24
CA LEU A 150 13.67 -7.45 -0.40
C LEU A 150 13.89 -6.22 0.49
N ASP A 151 12.84 -5.68 1.14
CA ASP A 151 12.94 -4.54 2.04
C ASP A 151 13.90 -4.85 3.21
N GLU A 152 13.74 -6.02 3.83
CA GLU A 152 14.64 -6.48 4.89
C GLU A 152 16.09 -6.67 4.38
N SER A 153 16.26 -7.20 3.17
CA SER A 153 17.58 -7.38 2.55
C SER A 153 18.25 -6.05 2.22
N LEU A 154 17.51 -5.09 1.61
CA LEU A 154 18.02 -3.78 1.24
C LEU A 154 18.43 -2.95 2.45
N SER A 155 17.72 -3.07 3.57
CA SER A 155 18.09 -2.39 4.82
C SER A 155 19.49 -2.78 5.31
N LYS A 156 19.88 -4.04 5.11
CA LYS A 156 21.16 -4.64 5.55
C LYS A 156 22.27 -4.54 4.49
N SER A 157 21.93 -4.36 3.21
CA SER A 157 22.89 -4.36 2.09
C SER A 157 23.72 -3.08 2.05
N ALA A 158 25.02 -3.17 1.75
CA ALA A 158 25.85 -1.99 1.44
C ALA A 158 25.54 -1.42 0.03
N ASP A 159 25.14 -2.28 -0.91
CA ASP A 159 24.94 -1.98 -2.32
C ASP A 159 23.45 -1.83 -2.65
N SER A 160 22.84 -0.76 -2.18
CA SER A 160 21.47 -0.41 -2.55
C SER A 160 21.47 0.54 -3.74
N SER A 161 20.59 0.31 -4.71
CA SER A 161 20.47 1.13 -5.92
C SER A 161 19.01 1.55 -6.17
N MET A 162 18.79 2.60 -6.96
CA MET A 162 17.45 3.03 -7.34
C MET A 162 16.65 1.91 -8.03
N PRO A 163 17.20 1.12 -8.98
CA PRO A 163 16.48 -0.01 -9.56
C PRO A 163 16.05 -1.06 -8.51
N SER A 164 16.91 -1.40 -7.53
CA SER A 164 16.55 -2.37 -6.48
C SER A 164 15.48 -1.84 -5.52
N TYR A 165 15.51 -0.54 -5.24
CA TYR A 165 14.45 0.12 -4.47
C TYR A 165 13.11 0.10 -5.21
N ILE A 166 13.08 0.48 -6.49
CA ILE A 166 11.86 0.46 -7.30
C ILE A 166 11.29 -0.97 -7.43
N ASP A 167 12.12 -1.99 -7.60
CA ASP A 167 11.67 -3.40 -7.60
C ASP A 167 11.03 -3.76 -6.25
N MET A 168 11.67 -3.41 -5.15
CA MET A 168 11.17 -3.66 -3.80
C MET A 168 9.81 -3.00 -3.57
N ILE A 169 9.65 -1.70 -3.82
CA ILE A 169 8.36 -1.00 -3.60
C ILE A 169 7.27 -1.44 -4.58
N SER A 170 7.65 -1.83 -5.80
CA SER A 170 6.73 -2.43 -6.77
C SER A 170 6.11 -3.70 -6.22
N LYS A 171 6.90 -4.55 -5.57
CA LYS A 171 6.45 -5.80 -4.96
C LYS A 171 5.75 -5.56 -3.62
N LYS A 172 6.37 -4.83 -2.69
CA LYS A 172 5.83 -4.62 -1.34
C LYS A 172 4.52 -3.82 -1.35
N THR A 173 4.45 -2.77 -2.16
CA THR A 173 3.31 -1.83 -2.17
C THR A 173 2.50 -1.91 -3.45
N GLY A 174 3.15 -1.91 -4.62
CA GLY A 174 2.50 -1.88 -5.93
C GLY A 174 1.72 -3.16 -6.25
N ALA A 175 2.28 -4.33 -5.95
CA ALA A 175 1.71 -5.62 -6.34
C ALA A 175 0.30 -5.85 -5.77
N LEU A 176 0.04 -5.44 -4.53
CA LEU A 176 -1.28 -5.61 -3.95
C LEU A 176 -2.32 -4.64 -4.52
N LEU A 177 -1.91 -3.45 -4.96
CA LEU A 177 -2.78 -2.53 -5.71
C LEU A 177 -2.98 -3.03 -7.15
N MET A 178 -1.96 -3.61 -7.77
CA MET A 178 -2.10 -4.30 -9.07
C MET A 178 -3.11 -5.45 -8.96
N ALA A 179 -2.99 -6.28 -7.95
CA ALA A 179 -3.91 -7.39 -7.71
C ALA A 179 -5.35 -6.88 -7.47
N ALA A 180 -5.54 -5.79 -6.72
CA ALA A 180 -6.83 -5.17 -6.49
C ALA A 180 -7.49 -4.69 -7.80
N GLY A 181 -6.75 -4.00 -8.67
CA GLY A 181 -7.24 -3.56 -9.98
C GLY A 181 -7.60 -4.73 -10.90
N LYS A 182 -6.71 -5.73 -10.99
CA LYS A 182 -6.96 -6.96 -11.79
C LYS A 182 -8.16 -7.74 -11.27
N LEU A 183 -8.28 -7.89 -9.95
CA LEU A 183 -9.35 -8.65 -9.31
C LEU A 183 -10.71 -8.00 -9.58
N GLY A 184 -10.81 -6.67 -9.43
CA GLY A 184 -12.03 -5.94 -9.78
C GLY A 184 -12.42 -6.09 -11.24
N ALA A 185 -11.45 -5.96 -12.15
CA ALA A 185 -11.69 -6.12 -13.57
C ALA A 185 -12.15 -7.53 -13.95
N VAL A 186 -11.47 -8.59 -13.47
CA VAL A 186 -11.82 -9.97 -13.81
C VAL A 186 -13.18 -10.37 -13.23
N LEU A 187 -13.48 -10.01 -11.98
CA LEU A 187 -14.76 -10.31 -11.34
C LEU A 187 -15.90 -9.46 -11.91
N GLY A 188 -15.59 -8.29 -12.46
CA GLY A 188 -16.51 -7.46 -13.25
C GLY A 188 -16.73 -7.95 -14.69
N GLY A 189 -16.05 -9.01 -15.13
CA GLY A 189 -16.17 -9.55 -16.47
C GLY A 189 -15.42 -8.78 -17.55
N GLY A 190 -14.40 -8.02 -17.15
CA GLY A 190 -13.52 -7.27 -18.06
C GLY A 190 -12.70 -8.19 -18.97
N SER A 191 -12.36 -7.70 -20.15
CA SER A 191 -11.44 -8.36 -21.09
C SER A 191 -10.03 -8.45 -20.49
N GLU A 192 -9.19 -9.34 -21.04
CA GLU A 192 -7.78 -9.48 -20.64
C GLU A 192 -7.03 -8.14 -20.74
N THR A 193 -7.31 -7.35 -21.78
CA THR A 193 -6.73 -6.02 -21.94
C THR A 193 -7.12 -5.09 -20.79
N GLU A 194 -8.40 -5.03 -20.42
CA GLU A 194 -8.89 -4.20 -19.32
C GLU A 194 -8.31 -4.66 -17.98
N VAL A 195 -8.22 -5.97 -17.75
CA VAL A 195 -7.57 -6.54 -16.55
C VAL A 195 -6.12 -6.09 -16.45
N ASN A 196 -5.37 -6.13 -17.55
CA ASN A 196 -3.97 -5.70 -17.56
C ASN A 196 -3.83 -4.18 -17.36
N LEU A 197 -4.67 -3.37 -18.01
CA LEU A 197 -4.65 -1.91 -17.86
C LEU A 197 -4.97 -1.49 -16.41
N LEU A 198 -6.00 -2.08 -15.78
CA LEU A 198 -6.37 -1.77 -14.41
C LEU A 198 -5.35 -2.30 -13.40
N GLY A 199 -4.67 -3.41 -13.71
CA GLY A 199 -3.51 -3.86 -12.95
C GLY A 199 -2.36 -2.87 -13.03
N ASN A 200 -2.00 -2.40 -14.23
CA ASN A 200 -0.94 -1.41 -14.43
C ASN A 200 -1.28 -0.06 -13.77
N PHE A 201 -2.56 0.35 -13.81
CA PHE A 201 -3.02 1.50 -13.03
C PHE A 201 -2.70 1.33 -11.54
N GLY A 202 -3.07 0.19 -10.95
CA GLY A 202 -2.81 -0.11 -9.53
C GLY A 202 -1.32 -0.12 -9.19
N MET A 203 -0.49 -0.76 -10.04
CA MET A 203 0.97 -0.80 -9.88
C MET A 203 1.57 0.61 -9.86
N ASN A 204 1.27 1.42 -10.87
CA ASN A 204 1.85 2.76 -10.99
C ASN A 204 1.41 3.69 -9.85
N ILE A 205 0.15 3.61 -9.41
CA ILE A 205 -0.31 4.37 -8.24
C ILE A 205 0.35 3.88 -6.96
N GLY A 206 0.62 2.58 -6.83
CA GLY A 206 1.33 2.02 -5.69
C GLY A 206 2.76 2.54 -5.56
N ILE A 207 3.49 2.60 -6.67
CA ILE A 207 4.85 3.16 -6.72
C ILE A 207 4.82 4.66 -6.40
N ALA A 208 3.94 5.43 -7.05
CA ALA A 208 3.78 6.87 -6.77
C ALA A 208 3.45 7.13 -5.30
N PHE A 209 2.58 6.33 -4.72
CA PHE A 209 2.18 6.43 -3.32
C PHE A 209 3.34 6.17 -2.36
N GLN A 210 4.19 5.16 -2.64
CA GLN A 210 5.33 4.86 -1.77
C GLN A 210 6.39 5.96 -1.82
N ILE A 211 6.74 6.47 -3.02
CA ILE A 211 7.68 7.58 -3.16
C ILE A 211 7.14 8.83 -2.44
N LEU A 212 5.83 9.08 -2.52
CA LEU A 212 5.20 10.18 -1.78
C LEU A 212 5.26 9.95 -0.26
N ASP A 213 5.09 8.72 0.21
CA ASP A 213 5.17 8.39 1.64
C ASP A 213 6.58 8.67 2.19
N ASP A 214 7.64 8.33 1.44
CA ASP A 214 9.03 8.67 1.78
C ASP A 214 9.24 10.19 1.86
N MET A 215 8.62 10.97 0.96
CA MET A 215 8.66 12.43 1.00
C MET A 215 7.91 12.99 2.22
N LEU A 216 6.76 12.41 2.55
CA LEU A 216 5.93 12.85 3.68
C LEU A 216 6.59 12.55 5.03
N ASP A 217 7.38 11.49 5.14
CA ASP A 217 8.20 11.25 6.33
C ASP A 217 9.18 12.40 6.59
N LEU A 218 9.81 12.92 5.52
CA LEU A 218 10.75 14.05 5.61
C LEU A 218 10.06 15.38 5.90
N GLU A 219 8.94 15.67 5.19
CA GLU A 219 8.30 16.99 5.09
C GLU A 219 7.03 17.13 5.92
N GLY A 220 6.44 16.01 6.30
CA GLY A 220 5.12 15.96 6.93
C GLY A 220 5.04 16.68 8.27
N ASP A 221 3.86 17.16 8.61
CA ASP A 221 3.58 17.78 9.90
C ASP A 221 3.43 16.71 10.98
N ALA A 222 4.33 16.73 11.98
CA ALA A 222 4.35 15.76 13.08
C ALA A 222 3.02 15.74 13.86
N GLU A 223 2.35 16.90 14.03
CA GLU A 223 1.06 16.97 14.70
C GLU A 223 -0.05 16.30 13.89
N ARG A 224 0.04 16.35 12.56
CA ARG A 224 -0.98 15.79 11.66
C ARG A 224 -0.81 14.29 11.40
N PHE A 225 0.43 13.80 11.40
CA PHE A 225 0.75 12.40 11.07
C PHE A 225 1.06 11.53 12.28
N GLY A 226 1.21 12.11 13.48
CA GLY A 226 1.42 11.38 14.73
C GLY A 226 2.77 10.66 14.84
N LYS A 227 3.74 10.99 13.96
CA LYS A 227 5.10 10.45 13.97
C LYS A 227 6.12 11.60 13.97
N PRO A 228 7.30 11.42 14.61
CA PRO A 228 8.42 12.37 14.47
C PRO A 228 8.80 12.54 12.99
N ARG A 229 9.21 13.74 12.60
CA ARG A 229 9.72 14.02 11.25
C ARG A 229 11.05 13.33 11.02
N GLY A 230 11.23 12.76 9.81
CA GLY A 230 12.49 12.16 9.41
C GLY A 230 12.79 10.84 10.11
N LEU A 231 11.77 10.08 10.46
CA LEU A 231 11.92 8.77 11.07
C LEU A 231 12.73 7.83 10.16
N ASP A 232 12.52 7.89 8.85
CA ASP A 232 13.30 7.11 7.88
C ASP A 232 14.81 7.45 7.93
N ILE A 233 15.18 8.70 8.21
CA ILE A 233 16.58 9.09 8.42
C ILE A 233 17.10 8.48 9.72
N VAL A 234 16.33 8.56 10.82
CA VAL A 234 16.71 7.99 12.13
C VAL A 234 16.89 6.48 12.02
N GLU A 235 16.00 5.79 11.30
CA GLU A 235 16.07 4.36 11.03
C GLU A 235 17.07 3.99 9.92
N LYS A 236 17.73 4.98 9.31
CA LYS A 236 18.72 4.81 8.24
C LYS A 236 18.18 4.08 7.03
N LYS A 237 16.88 4.27 6.72
CA LYS A 237 16.26 3.66 5.55
C LYS A 237 16.86 4.17 4.26
N LYS A 238 17.15 3.25 3.36
CA LYS A 238 17.65 3.53 2.02
C LYS A 238 16.48 3.71 1.06
N ASN A 239 15.64 4.71 1.38
CA ASN A 239 14.45 5.06 0.63
C ASN A 239 14.78 5.86 -0.64
N TYR A 240 13.75 6.31 -1.37
CA TYR A 240 13.91 7.09 -2.61
C TYR A 240 14.83 8.31 -2.41
N LEU A 241 14.62 9.07 -1.33
CA LEU A 241 15.36 10.31 -1.11
C LEU A 241 16.86 10.07 -0.88
N TYR A 242 17.19 9.07 -0.08
CA TYR A 242 18.59 8.69 0.15
C TYR A 242 19.28 8.24 -1.14
N LEU A 243 18.66 7.33 -1.89
CA LEU A 243 19.27 6.83 -3.13
C LEU A 243 19.38 7.90 -4.20
N LYS A 244 18.36 8.77 -4.31
CA LYS A 244 18.40 9.90 -5.24
C LYS A 244 19.49 10.91 -4.88
N ALA A 245 19.72 11.13 -3.58
CA ALA A 245 20.82 11.96 -3.12
C ALA A 245 22.19 11.39 -3.54
N LEU A 246 22.39 10.08 -3.41
CA LEU A 246 23.65 9.44 -3.86
C LEU A 246 23.88 9.54 -5.37
N GLU A 247 22.82 9.56 -6.18
CA GLU A 247 22.91 9.69 -7.64
C GLU A 247 23.15 11.14 -8.11
N SER A 248 22.66 12.13 -7.37
CA SER A 248 22.47 13.49 -7.89
C SER A 248 23.29 14.58 -7.20
N LEU A 249 23.79 14.34 -5.97
CA LEU A 249 24.54 15.33 -5.21
C LEU A 249 26.05 15.25 -5.48
N ASP A 250 26.74 16.35 -5.18
CA ASP A 250 28.21 16.37 -5.17
C ASP A 250 28.80 15.56 -3.99
N GLU A 251 30.09 15.19 -4.12
CA GLU A 251 30.79 14.36 -3.12
C GLU A 251 30.78 14.96 -1.70
N SER A 252 30.82 16.29 -1.58
CA SER A 252 30.81 16.94 -0.28
C SER A 252 29.49 16.73 0.45
N ARG A 253 28.37 16.94 -0.23
CA ARG A 253 27.02 16.74 0.31
C ARG A 253 26.73 15.26 0.58
N ILE A 254 27.12 14.38 -0.35
CA ILE A 254 27.05 12.91 -0.16
C ILE A 254 27.86 12.50 1.08
N GLY A 255 29.03 13.10 1.29
CA GLY A 255 29.87 12.85 2.46
C GLY A 255 29.15 13.14 3.77
N VAL A 256 28.41 14.24 3.86
CA VAL A 256 27.62 14.61 5.05
C VAL A 256 26.48 13.63 5.29
N VAL A 257 25.70 13.29 4.25
CA VAL A 257 24.60 12.31 4.34
C VAL A 257 25.13 10.96 4.82
N ASN A 258 26.19 10.44 4.19
CA ASN A 258 26.80 9.18 4.57
C ASN A 258 27.39 9.20 5.99
N ALA A 259 27.95 10.33 6.44
CA ALA A 259 28.45 10.48 7.80
C ALA A 259 27.32 10.38 8.83
N ALA A 260 26.15 10.99 8.56
CA ALA A 260 24.96 10.86 9.41
C ALA A 260 24.49 9.39 9.47
N TYR A 261 24.35 8.71 8.34
CA TYR A 261 23.89 7.33 8.26
C TYR A 261 24.87 6.30 8.89
N ARG A 262 26.15 6.66 9.07
CA ARG A 262 27.14 5.80 9.75
C ARG A 262 27.17 5.94 11.28
N LYS A 263 26.52 6.97 11.85
CA LYS A 263 26.48 7.18 13.30
C LYS A 263 25.76 6.01 14.00
N ALA A 264 26.13 5.69 15.22
CA ALA A 264 25.43 4.68 16.02
C ALA A 264 23.98 5.10 16.30
N SER A 265 23.76 6.41 16.60
CA SER A 265 22.44 7.03 16.73
C SER A 265 22.44 8.36 15.98
N ILE A 266 21.31 8.66 15.35
CA ILE A 266 21.06 9.93 14.64
C ILE A 266 20.22 10.82 15.57
N ASN A 267 20.65 12.07 15.76
CA ASN A 267 19.94 13.06 16.56
C ASN A 267 19.19 14.07 15.67
N ASP A 268 18.40 14.96 16.30
CA ASP A 268 17.58 15.94 15.59
C ASP A 268 18.38 16.89 14.70
N ASP A 269 19.61 17.27 15.11
CA ASP A 269 20.49 18.13 14.29
C ASP A 269 20.97 17.39 13.03
N ASP A 270 21.24 16.09 13.14
CA ASP A 270 21.61 15.26 12.00
C ASP A 270 20.42 15.13 11.02
N VAL A 271 19.22 14.88 11.54
CA VAL A 271 18.00 14.85 10.73
C VAL A 271 17.77 16.17 10.01
N ALA A 272 17.92 17.30 10.74
CA ALA A 272 17.78 18.62 10.16
C ALA A 272 18.82 18.88 9.05
N GLY A 273 20.07 18.51 9.29
CA GLY A 273 21.16 18.66 8.31
C GLY A 273 20.94 17.85 7.03
N VAL A 274 20.54 16.58 7.15
CA VAL A 274 20.21 15.72 5.99
C VAL A 274 19.00 16.26 5.23
N ARG A 275 17.96 16.70 5.94
CA ARG A 275 16.76 17.30 5.34
C ARG A 275 17.10 18.55 4.53
N ASP A 276 17.93 19.44 5.07
CA ASP A 276 18.34 20.68 4.40
C ASP A 276 19.17 20.38 3.15
N ILE A 277 20.00 19.33 3.18
CA ILE A 277 20.73 18.84 2.01
C ILE A 277 19.77 18.32 0.94
N TYR A 278 18.78 17.52 1.32
CA TYR A 278 17.79 16.99 0.35
C TYR A 278 16.98 18.11 -0.30
N ARG A 279 16.56 19.12 0.47
CA ARG A 279 15.84 20.30 -0.05
C ARG A 279 16.73 21.13 -0.97
N SER A 280 17.88 21.59 -0.46
CA SER A 280 18.78 22.47 -1.23
C SER A 280 19.41 21.76 -2.43
N GLY A 281 19.46 20.44 -2.43
CA GLY A 281 19.98 19.62 -3.50
C GLY A 281 18.95 19.24 -4.58
N GLY A 282 17.68 19.68 -4.44
CA GLY A 282 16.63 19.37 -5.42
C GLY A 282 16.13 17.92 -5.39
N ILE A 283 16.41 17.18 -4.28
CA ILE A 283 16.03 15.78 -4.14
C ILE A 283 14.49 15.64 -3.93
N VAL A 284 13.90 16.54 -3.15
CA VAL A 284 12.46 16.58 -2.91
C VAL A 284 11.71 16.86 -4.20
N GLU A 285 12.18 17.83 -5.00
CA GLU A 285 11.62 18.16 -6.31
C GLU A 285 11.79 17.00 -7.32
N ALA A 286 12.90 16.26 -7.24
CA ALA A 286 13.09 15.07 -8.06
C ALA A 286 12.07 13.98 -7.71
N ALA A 287 11.84 13.72 -6.43
CA ALA A 287 10.83 12.77 -5.96
C ALA A 287 9.43 13.20 -6.40
N GLN A 288 9.11 14.50 -6.33
CA GLN A 288 7.80 15.02 -6.76
C GLN A 288 7.57 14.86 -8.26
N ARG A 289 8.62 15.01 -9.08
CA ARG A 289 8.53 14.70 -10.52
C ARG A 289 8.26 13.22 -10.76
N GLU A 290 8.95 12.34 -10.08
CA GLU A 290 8.76 10.89 -10.20
C GLU A 290 7.33 10.47 -9.80
N VAL A 291 6.80 10.98 -8.68
CA VAL A 291 5.39 10.79 -8.27
C VAL A 291 4.44 11.24 -9.38
N SER A 292 4.72 12.39 -10.01
CA SER A 292 3.89 12.92 -11.11
C SER A 292 3.96 12.04 -12.35
N GLU A 293 5.13 11.50 -12.70
CA GLU A 293 5.33 10.60 -13.84
C GLU A 293 4.60 9.28 -13.65
N TYR A 294 4.74 8.63 -12.49
CA TYR A 294 4.01 7.40 -12.20
C TYR A 294 2.50 7.62 -12.15
N THR A 295 2.06 8.76 -11.63
CA THR A 295 0.64 9.15 -11.65
C THR A 295 0.14 9.33 -13.09
N ALA A 296 0.90 9.99 -13.95
CA ALA A 296 0.55 10.14 -15.36
C ALA A 296 0.49 8.78 -16.08
N LYS A 297 1.47 7.88 -15.84
CA LYS A 297 1.44 6.50 -16.36
C LYS A 297 0.19 5.76 -15.90
N ALA A 298 -0.21 5.90 -14.63
CA ALA A 298 -1.42 5.30 -14.13
C ALA A 298 -2.66 5.83 -14.85
N LEU A 299 -2.82 7.14 -14.94
CA LEU A 299 -3.97 7.76 -15.63
C LEU A 299 -4.01 7.42 -17.12
N GLY A 300 -2.88 7.30 -17.79
CA GLY A 300 -2.78 6.84 -19.17
C GLY A 300 -3.39 5.44 -19.40
N ASN A 301 -3.34 4.55 -18.41
CA ASN A 301 -4.01 3.23 -18.51
C ASN A 301 -5.55 3.33 -18.55
N LEU A 302 -6.12 4.47 -18.19
CA LEU A 302 -7.58 4.68 -18.19
C LEU A 302 -8.11 5.33 -19.49
N GLU A 303 -7.23 5.78 -20.39
CA GLU A 303 -7.63 6.54 -21.60
C GLU A 303 -8.59 5.77 -22.50
N THR A 304 -8.40 4.46 -22.64
CA THR A 304 -9.22 3.59 -23.50
C THR A 304 -10.56 3.21 -22.91
N PHE A 305 -10.75 3.44 -21.59
CA PHE A 305 -12.03 3.17 -20.94
C PHE A 305 -13.07 4.23 -21.29
N LYS A 306 -14.32 3.79 -21.50
CA LYS A 306 -15.45 4.70 -21.70
C LYS A 306 -15.66 5.58 -20.48
N GLU A 307 -16.18 6.78 -20.73
CA GLU A 307 -16.58 7.68 -19.63
C GLU A 307 -17.66 7.02 -18.78
N SER A 308 -17.38 6.90 -17.48
CA SER A 308 -18.24 6.24 -16.50
C SER A 308 -17.93 6.72 -15.08
N ASP A 309 -18.87 6.52 -14.16
CA ASP A 309 -18.66 6.82 -12.74
C ASP A 309 -17.44 6.03 -12.18
N GLY A 310 -17.23 4.79 -12.65
CA GLY A 310 -16.07 3.97 -12.27
C GLY A 310 -14.74 4.57 -12.72
N LYS A 311 -14.64 5.02 -13.99
CA LYS A 311 -13.44 5.72 -14.49
C LYS A 311 -13.16 6.99 -13.70
N ASP A 312 -14.19 7.82 -13.48
CA ASP A 312 -14.08 9.05 -12.69
C ASP A 312 -13.63 8.76 -11.24
N ALA A 313 -14.15 7.67 -10.65
CA ALA A 313 -13.78 7.25 -9.32
C ALA A 313 -12.31 6.78 -9.24
N LEU A 314 -11.80 6.06 -10.26
CA LEU A 314 -10.38 5.69 -10.34
C LEU A 314 -9.48 6.92 -10.45
N ILE A 315 -9.86 7.90 -11.29
CA ILE A 315 -9.14 9.18 -11.39
C ILE A 315 -9.16 9.93 -10.06
N GLY A 316 -10.31 9.96 -9.39
CA GLY A 316 -10.46 10.55 -8.05
C GLY A 316 -9.60 9.85 -7.00
N LEU A 317 -9.55 8.52 -7.02
CA LEU A 317 -8.72 7.71 -6.13
C LEU A 317 -7.23 8.04 -6.32
N ALA A 318 -6.75 8.04 -7.57
CA ALA A 318 -5.37 8.41 -7.88
C ALA A 318 -5.03 9.80 -7.33
N LYS A 319 -5.85 10.80 -7.62
CA LYS A 319 -5.64 12.17 -7.11
C LYS A 319 -5.64 12.23 -5.58
N SER A 320 -6.55 11.52 -4.91
CA SER A 320 -6.64 11.51 -3.45
C SER A 320 -5.42 10.89 -2.76
N LEU A 321 -4.73 9.97 -3.43
CA LEU A 321 -3.53 9.32 -2.92
C LEU A 321 -2.27 10.18 -3.06
N VAL A 322 -2.15 10.91 -4.19
CA VAL A 322 -0.95 11.71 -4.50
C VAL A 322 -1.07 13.20 -4.19
N GLN A 323 -2.26 13.73 -3.93
CA GLN A 323 -2.50 15.14 -3.55
C GLN A 323 -2.48 15.38 -2.03
N ARG A 324 -1.83 14.53 -1.26
CA ARG A 324 -1.62 14.80 0.16
C ARG A 324 -0.75 16.06 0.27
N LYS A 325 -1.32 17.15 0.77
CA LYS A 325 -0.58 18.39 1.04
C LYS A 325 0.32 18.18 2.25
N PHE A 326 1.58 18.65 2.14
CA PHE A 326 2.57 18.85 3.18
C PHE A 326 2.03 19.70 4.33
#